data_7f836d54e2aa169bfba50e40f4eb10fd
#
_entry.id   7f836d54e2aa169bfba50e40f4eb10fd
#
_cell.length_a   1.000
_cell.length_b   1.000
_cell.length_c   1.000
_cell.angle_alpha   90.00
_cell.angle_beta   90.00
_cell.angle_gamma   90.00
#
_symmetry.space_group_name_H-M   'P 1'
#
loop_
_entity.id
_entity.type
_entity.pdbx_description
1 polymer ?
#
loop_
_entity_poly.entity_id
_entity_poly.type
_entity_poly.pdbx_seq_one_letter_code
_entity_poly.pdbx_strand_id
1 'polypeptide(L)'
;MKTSILAKEFPFSILATVALLLMGLDVFFGGGDSNLLSRNEAWVLILFFCIFVFMLVTSALSARKSGEIVDLADEAQSEEAPKKKQPLWKSILLAVVGLAGIIGGGQLVVNSAREIALSFGISESLIGLTIVAIGTSLPELVTSIVAATKGESDIAIGNVVGSNIFNILFVLALSAAIHPISFDLNALIDLGILIAVSLLTYVFAIAKKGVNRVEGGILVSLYIGYMVYIILR
;
A
#
# COMPACT_ATOMS: atom_id res chain seq x y z
N MET A 1 16.07 -0.69 -9.18
CA MET A 1 14.79 -1.32 -8.76
C MET A 1 14.75 -2.75 -9.25
N LYS A 2 14.42 -3.69 -8.35
CA LYS A 2 14.39 -5.12 -8.68
C LYS A 2 13.36 -5.41 -9.78
N THR A 3 13.74 -6.22 -10.73
CA THR A 3 12.87 -6.62 -11.85
C THR A 3 11.60 -7.37 -11.37
N SER A 4 11.65 -8.02 -10.19
CA SER A 4 10.49 -8.72 -9.63
C SER A 4 9.35 -7.79 -9.22
N ILE A 5 9.66 -6.63 -8.60
CA ILE A 5 8.64 -5.66 -8.18
C ILE A 5 7.96 -5.07 -9.41
N LEU A 6 8.73 -4.65 -10.41
CA LEU A 6 8.20 -4.08 -11.65
C LEU A 6 7.41 -5.09 -12.49
N ALA A 7 7.89 -6.34 -12.56
CA ALA A 7 7.30 -7.33 -13.46
C ALA A 7 6.15 -8.14 -12.84
N LYS A 8 6.06 -8.22 -11.49
CA LYS A 8 5.08 -9.08 -10.82
C LYS A 8 4.19 -8.31 -9.85
N GLU A 9 4.79 -7.59 -8.88
CA GLU A 9 4.03 -7.01 -7.77
C GLU A 9 3.19 -5.80 -8.24
N PHE A 10 3.76 -4.91 -9.02
CA PHE A 10 3.07 -3.73 -9.53
C PHE A 10 1.88 -4.09 -10.46
N PRO A 11 2.06 -4.95 -11.50
CA PRO A 11 0.93 -5.41 -12.31
C PRO A 11 -0.13 -6.13 -11.51
N PHE A 12 0.27 -6.91 -10.49
CA PHE A 12 -0.67 -7.61 -9.62
C PHE A 12 -1.49 -6.63 -8.76
N SER A 13 -0.87 -5.55 -8.25
CA SER A 13 -1.59 -4.50 -7.54
C SER A 13 -2.64 -3.80 -8.42
N ILE A 14 -2.28 -3.47 -9.66
CA ILE A 14 -3.21 -2.87 -10.62
C ILE A 14 -4.35 -3.85 -10.93
N LEU A 15 -4.03 -5.12 -11.17
CA LEU A 15 -5.03 -6.17 -11.42
C LEU A 15 -6.00 -6.32 -10.24
N ALA A 16 -5.49 -6.30 -9.01
CA ALA A 16 -6.32 -6.36 -7.80
C ALA A 16 -7.30 -5.17 -7.71
N THR A 17 -6.82 -3.96 -8.03
CA THR A 17 -7.69 -2.76 -8.04
C THR A 17 -8.73 -2.81 -9.16
N VAL A 18 -8.35 -3.28 -10.35
CA VAL A 18 -9.28 -3.48 -11.49
C VAL A 18 -10.31 -4.55 -11.15
N ALA A 19 -9.90 -5.67 -10.54
CA ALA A 19 -10.83 -6.71 -10.10
C ALA A 19 -11.84 -6.17 -9.07
N LEU A 20 -11.37 -5.38 -8.11
CA LEU A 20 -12.25 -4.73 -7.13
C LEU A 20 -13.25 -3.76 -7.80
N LEU A 21 -12.79 -2.96 -8.77
CA LEU A 21 -13.68 -2.07 -9.53
C LEU A 21 -14.74 -2.87 -10.30
N LEU A 22 -14.36 -3.94 -10.99
CA LEU A 22 -15.29 -4.79 -11.75
C LEU A 22 -16.31 -5.46 -10.84
N MET A 23 -15.90 -5.93 -9.65
CA MET A 23 -16.80 -6.50 -8.65
C MET A 23 -17.76 -5.44 -8.05
N GLY A 24 -17.35 -4.17 -7.99
CA GLY A 24 -18.18 -3.07 -7.51
C GLY A 24 -19.14 -2.47 -8.58
N LEU A 25 -19.19 -3.01 -9.79
CA LEU A 25 -20.00 -2.50 -10.91
C LEU A 25 -21.25 -3.39 -11.19
N ASP A 26 -21.87 -3.97 -10.17
CA ASP A 26 -23.02 -4.88 -10.32
C ASP A 26 -24.17 -4.26 -11.12
N VAL A 27 -24.54 -3.02 -10.83
CA VAL A 27 -25.61 -2.30 -11.52
C VAL A 27 -25.30 -2.14 -13.01
N PHE A 28 -24.05 -1.86 -13.35
CA PHE A 28 -23.64 -1.70 -14.75
C PHE A 28 -23.72 -3.01 -15.54
N PHE A 29 -23.39 -4.14 -14.91
CA PHE A 29 -23.45 -5.46 -15.52
C PHE A 29 -24.82 -6.15 -15.37
N GLY A 30 -25.81 -5.45 -14.79
CA GLY A 30 -27.17 -5.98 -14.64
C GLY A 30 -27.31 -7.05 -13.54
N GLY A 31 -26.36 -7.10 -12.60
CA GLY A 31 -26.32 -8.09 -11.53
C GLY A 31 -27.14 -7.73 -10.29
N GLY A 32 -27.71 -6.52 -10.21
CA GLY A 32 -28.45 -6.09 -9.03
C GLY A 32 -28.93 -4.63 -9.08
N ASP A 33 -29.68 -4.23 -8.05
CA ASP A 33 -30.20 -2.87 -7.88
C ASP A 33 -29.19 -1.94 -7.17
N SER A 34 -28.09 -2.49 -6.66
CA SER A 34 -27.04 -1.77 -5.95
C SER A 34 -25.66 -2.38 -6.21
N ASN A 35 -24.66 -1.55 -6.24
CA ASN A 35 -23.26 -1.99 -6.31
C ASN A 35 -22.82 -2.49 -4.94
N LEU A 36 -22.43 -3.74 -4.83
CA LEU A 36 -22.14 -4.40 -3.56
C LEU A 36 -20.97 -5.37 -3.68
N LEU A 37 -19.93 -5.18 -2.91
CA LEU A 37 -18.93 -6.22 -2.72
C LEU A 37 -19.53 -7.32 -1.82
N SER A 38 -19.97 -8.38 -2.45
CA SER A 38 -20.63 -9.51 -1.78
C SER A 38 -19.63 -10.39 -1.02
N ARG A 39 -20.15 -11.25 -0.12
CA ARG A 39 -19.31 -12.23 0.58
C ARG A 39 -18.59 -13.19 -0.36
N ASN A 40 -19.24 -13.59 -1.45
CA ASN A 40 -18.62 -14.52 -2.42
C ASN A 40 -17.45 -13.88 -3.13
N GLU A 41 -17.57 -12.63 -3.56
CA GLU A 41 -16.50 -11.86 -4.17
C GLU A 41 -15.36 -11.58 -3.19
N ALA A 42 -15.70 -11.30 -1.93
CA ALA A 42 -14.71 -11.16 -0.88
C ALA A 42 -13.84 -12.41 -0.72
N TRP A 43 -14.42 -13.62 -0.76
CA TRP A 43 -13.63 -14.86 -0.75
C TRP A 43 -12.75 -15.03 -1.97
N VAL A 44 -13.18 -14.55 -3.15
CA VAL A 44 -12.33 -14.54 -4.36
C VAL A 44 -11.13 -13.62 -4.18
N LEU A 45 -11.31 -12.42 -3.60
CA LEU A 45 -10.20 -11.52 -3.30
C LEU A 45 -9.23 -12.12 -2.27
N ILE A 46 -9.74 -12.79 -1.23
CA ILE A 46 -8.89 -13.52 -0.26
C ILE A 46 -8.11 -14.64 -0.95
N LEU A 47 -8.70 -15.35 -1.91
CA LEU A 47 -7.99 -16.35 -2.69
C LEU A 47 -6.83 -15.72 -3.50
N PHE A 48 -7.06 -14.55 -4.12
CA PHE A 48 -6.00 -13.80 -4.79
C PHE A 48 -4.89 -13.38 -3.83
N PHE A 49 -5.25 -13.00 -2.61
CA PHE A 49 -4.25 -12.73 -1.57
C PHE A 49 -3.40 -13.96 -1.25
N CYS A 50 -4.00 -15.12 -1.08
CA CYS A 50 -3.28 -16.38 -0.86
C CYS A 50 -2.33 -16.71 -2.02
N ILE A 51 -2.76 -16.51 -3.27
CA ILE A 51 -1.93 -16.68 -4.47
C ILE A 51 -0.74 -15.70 -4.43
N PHE A 52 -0.99 -14.44 -4.08
CA PHE A 52 0.07 -13.44 -3.96
C PHE A 52 1.11 -13.83 -2.90
N VAL A 53 0.67 -14.21 -1.71
CA VAL A 53 1.57 -14.66 -0.63
C VAL A 53 2.36 -15.90 -1.07
N PHE A 54 1.72 -16.87 -1.71
CA PHE A 54 2.40 -18.04 -2.27
C PHE A 54 3.48 -17.64 -3.29
N MET A 55 3.17 -16.71 -4.19
CA MET A 55 4.11 -16.19 -5.17
C MET A 55 5.30 -15.47 -4.50
N LEU A 56 5.08 -14.69 -3.44
CA LEU A 56 6.16 -14.05 -2.68
C LEU A 56 7.06 -15.08 -1.99
N VAL A 57 6.46 -16.06 -1.30
CA VAL A 57 7.21 -17.12 -0.59
C VAL A 57 8.04 -17.94 -1.56
N THR A 58 7.47 -18.37 -2.68
CA THR A 58 8.22 -19.16 -3.68
C THR A 58 9.33 -18.35 -4.33
N SER A 59 9.12 -17.05 -4.60
CA SER A 59 10.16 -16.15 -5.11
C SER A 59 11.30 -15.98 -4.10
N ALA A 60 10.99 -15.79 -2.82
CA ALA A 60 11.99 -15.67 -1.75
C ALA A 60 12.80 -16.98 -1.56
N LEU A 61 12.13 -18.14 -1.60
CA LEU A 61 12.79 -19.44 -1.49
C LEU A 61 13.70 -19.72 -2.70
N SER A 62 13.28 -19.31 -3.90
CA SER A 62 14.08 -19.45 -5.13
C SER A 62 15.32 -18.56 -5.10
N ALA A 63 15.19 -17.30 -4.68
CA ALA A 63 16.31 -16.38 -4.52
C ALA A 63 17.34 -16.88 -3.49
N ARG A 64 16.87 -17.52 -2.41
CA ARG A 64 17.74 -18.15 -1.42
C ARG A 64 18.51 -19.34 -2.01
N LYS A 65 17.89 -20.14 -2.88
CA LYS A 65 18.54 -21.31 -3.51
C LYS A 65 19.57 -20.90 -4.57
N SER A 66 19.37 -19.79 -5.27
CA SER A 66 20.31 -19.28 -6.28
C SER A 66 21.51 -18.53 -5.71
N GLY A 67 21.63 -18.40 -4.38
CA GLY A 67 22.73 -17.66 -3.75
C GLY A 67 22.59 -16.15 -3.77
N GLU A 68 21.62 -15.62 -4.50
CA GLU A 68 21.40 -14.18 -4.72
C GLU A 68 21.22 -13.38 -3.40
N ILE A 69 20.68 -14.04 -2.36
CA ILE A 69 20.54 -13.42 -1.03
C ILE A 69 21.89 -13.40 -0.27
N VAL A 70 22.77 -14.35 -0.56
CA VAL A 70 24.10 -14.40 0.08
C VAL A 70 24.97 -13.29 -0.45
N ASP A 71 24.93 -13.04 -1.77
CA ASP A 71 25.69 -11.98 -2.42
C ASP A 71 25.22 -10.59 -1.97
N LEU A 72 23.89 -10.39 -1.82
CA LEU A 72 23.34 -9.12 -1.30
C LEU A 72 23.68 -8.88 0.18
N ALA A 73 23.82 -9.94 0.97
CA ALA A 73 24.25 -9.82 2.35
C ALA A 73 25.76 -9.53 2.47
N ASP A 74 26.55 -10.00 1.53
CA ASP A 74 28.00 -9.73 1.45
C ASP A 74 28.30 -8.36 0.84
N GLU A 75 27.55 -7.89 -0.17
CA GLU A 75 27.66 -6.53 -0.71
C GLU A 75 27.25 -5.45 0.31
N ALA A 76 26.20 -5.70 1.10
CA ALA A 76 25.81 -4.80 2.19
C ALA A 76 26.82 -4.75 3.34
N GLN A 77 27.77 -5.70 3.40
CA GLN A 77 28.84 -5.73 4.40
C GLN A 77 30.15 -5.09 3.92
N SER A 78 30.30 -4.81 2.62
CA SER A 78 31.57 -4.33 2.06
C SER A 78 31.81 -2.81 2.21
N GLU A 79 30.82 -2.00 2.59
CA GLU A 79 30.97 -0.54 2.71
C GLU A 79 31.11 0.00 4.15
N GLU A 80 30.98 -0.81 5.20
CA GLU A 80 31.24 -0.37 6.57
C GLU A 80 32.11 -1.38 7.34
N ALA A 81 33.04 -0.84 8.17
CA ALA A 81 33.89 -1.62 9.08
C ALA A 81 33.12 -2.72 9.81
N PRO A 82 33.73 -3.86 10.20
CA PRO A 82 33.05 -5.05 10.68
C PRO A 82 32.17 -4.73 11.89
N LYS A 83 30.93 -4.41 11.64
CA LYS A 83 29.90 -4.30 12.69
C LYS A 83 29.74 -5.68 13.29
N LYS A 84 30.06 -5.85 14.58
CA LYS A 84 29.80 -7.08 15.36
C LYS A 84 28.40 -7.57 14.99
N LYS A 85 28.29 -8.78 14.41
CA LYS A 85 27.01 -9.40 14.07
C LYS A 85 26.11 -9.34 15.30
N GLN A 86 25.09 -8.48 15.27
CA GLN A 86 24.14 -8.41 16.37
C GLN A 86 23.34 -9.71 16.41
N PRO A 87 23.09 -10.27 17.60
CA PRO A 87 22.30 -11.48 17.70
C PRO A 87 20.90 -11.26 17.15
N LEU A 88 20.38 -12.21 16.38
CA LEU A 88 19.11 -12.14 15.65
C LEU A 88 17.94 -11.64 16.52
N TRP A 89 17.89 -12.07 17.78
CA TRP A 89 16.85 -11.66 18.72
C TRP A 89 16.84 -10.15 19.00
N LYS A 90 18.02 -9.47 19.03
CA LYS A 90 18.10 -8.02 19.18
C LYS A 90 17.55 -7.29 17.96
N SER A 91 17.84 -7.79 16.77
CA SER A 91 17.30 -7.23 15.52
C SER A 91 15.77 -7.37 15.47
N ILE A 92 15.25 -8.54 15.86
CA ILE A 92 13.80 -8.76 15.96
C ILE A 92 13.19 -7.83 17.01
N LEU A 93 13.79 -7.73 18.19
CA LEU A 93 13.29 -6.84 19.24
C LEU A 93 13.26 -5.38 18.79
N LEU A 94 14.33 -4.90 18.15
CA LEU A 94 14.40 -3.53 17.62
C LEU A 94 13.34 -3.30 16.54
N ALA A 95 13.11 -4.28 15.66
CA ALA A 95 12.07 -4.19 14.64
C ALA A 95 10.67 -4.12 15.27
N VAL A 96 10.37 -4.95 16.26
CA VAL A 96 9.08 -4.95 16.97
C VAL A 96 8.87 -3.64 17.73
N VAL A 97 9.88 -3.17 18.48
CA VAL A 97 9.81 -1.89 19.21
C VAL A 97 9.66 -0.71 18.25
N GLY A 98 10.41 -0.71 17.14
CA GLY A 98 10.31 0.32 16.11
C GLY A 98 8.92 0.34 15.46
N LEU A 99 8.38 -0.81 15.09
CA LEU A 99 7.04 -0.94 14.54
C LEU A 99 5.98 -0.46 15.53
N ALA A 100 6.05 -0.90 16.79
CA ALA A 100 5.14 -0.44 17.84
C ALA A 100 5.23 1.09 18.05
N GLY A 101 6.45 1.66 17.98
CA GLY A 101 6.67 3.10 18.07
C GLY A 101 6.04 3.86 16.90
N ILE A 102 6.16 3.37 15.67
CA ILE A 102 5.57 4.00 14.49
C ILE A 102 4.03 3.92 14.55
N ILE A 103 3.47 2.76 14.87
CA ILE A 103 2.02 2.58 14.99
C ILE A 103 1.46 3.44 16.13
N GLY A 104 2.05 3.37 17.31
CA GLY A 104 1.62 4.15 18.47
C GLY A 104 1.74 5.66 18.27
N GLY A 105 2.86 6.11 17.69
CA GLY A 105 3.07 7.50 17.30
C GLY A 105 2.07 7.99 16.27
N GLY A 106 1.83 7.20 15.22
CA GLY A 106 0.82 7.48 14.20
C GLY A 106 -0.58 7.63 14.80
N GLN A 107 -0.97 6.70 15.69
CA GLN A 107 -2.27 6.76 16.36
C GLN A 107 -2.43 8.01 17.25
N LEU A 108 -1.38 8.41 17.97
CA LEU A 108 -1.39 9.65 18.76
C LEU A 108 -1.57 10.88 17.87
N VAL A 109 -0.87 10.96 16.74
CA VAL A 109 -1.02 12.07 15.78
C VAL A 109 -2.44 12.12 15.23
N VAL A 110 -3.00 10.99 14.82
CA VAL A 110 -4.39 10.90 14.29
C VAL A 110 -5.41 11.35 15.33
N ASN A 111 -5.31 10.84 16.55
CA ASN A 111 -6.26 11.18 17.62
C ASN A 111 -6.20 12.68 17.95
N SER A 112 -4.98 13.24 18.11
CA SER A 112 -4.81 14.67 18.38
C SER A 112 -5.31 15.54 17.22
N ALA A 113 -5.00 15.18 15.99
CA ALA A 113 -5.48 15.92 14.80
C ALA A 113 -7.02 15.86 14.68
N ARG A 114 -7.62 14.69 14.98
CA ARG A 114 -9.07 14.52 15.03
C ARG A 114 -9.72 15.43 16.08
N GLU A 115 -9.21 15.45 17.30
CA GLU A 115 -9.75 16.32 18.37
C GLU A 115 -9.66 17.81 18.01
N ILE A 116 -8.53 18.24 17.43
CA ILE A 116 -8.36 19.59 16.93
C ILE A 116 -9.38 19.91 15.84
N ALA A 117 -9.54 19.04 14.85
CA ALA A 117 -10.49 19.22 13.75
C ALA A 117 -11.95 19.32 14.23
N LEU A 118 -12.33 18.47 15.20
CA LEU A 118 -13.65 18.53 15.84
C LEU A 118 -13.86 19.87 16.57
N SER A 119 -12.84 20.41 17.22
CA SER A 119 -12.92 21.72 17.88
C SER A 119 -13.17 22.88 16.91
N PHE A 120 -12.77 22.73 15.66
CA PHE A 120 -13.08 23.66 14.56
C PHE A 120 -14.43 23.39 13.87
N GLY A 121 -15.21 22.41 14.35
CA GLY A 121 -16.53 22.07 13.79
C GLY A 121 -16.49 21.27 12.49
N ILE A 122 -15.34 20.64 12.18
CA ILE A 122 -15.21 19.76 11.02
C ILE A 122 -16.01 18.47 11.28
N SER A 123 -16.77 18.02 10.28
CA SER A 123 -17.59 16.82 10.40
C SER A 123 -16.76 15.54 10.58
N GLU A 124 -17.26 14.57 11.34
CA GLU A 124 -16.64 13.24 11.52
C GLU A 124 -16.37 12.54 10.18
N SER A 125 -17.27 12.69 9.21
CA SER A 125 -17.12 12.10 7.87
C SER A 125 -15.90 12.68 7.14
N LEU A 126 -15.73 14.01 7.15
CA LEU A 126 -14.59 14.66 6.51
C LEU A 126 -13.28 14.33 7.24
N ILE A 127 -13.30 14.24 8.56
CA ILE A 127 -12.15 13.82 9.37
C ILE A 127 -11.75 12.39 8.99
N GLY A 128 -12.72 11.48 8.85
CA GLY A 128 -12.48 10.09 8.44
C GLY A 128 -11.84 10.00 7.06
N LEU A 129 -12.37 10.73 6.08
CA LEU A 129 -11.88 10.75 4.70
C LEU A 129 -10.51 11.41 4.53
N THR A 130 -10.09 12.26 5.47
CA THR A 130 -8.84 13.03 5.38
C THR A 130 -7.84 12.63 6.45
N ILE A 131 -8.05 13.06 7.68
CA ILE A 131 -7.09 12.91 8.79
C ILE A 131 -6.85 11.42 9.12
N VAL A 132 -7.92 10.64 9.22
CA VAL A 132 -7.81 9.21 9.53
C VAL A 132 -7.19 8.47 8.36
N ALA A 133 -7.59 8.75 7.11
CA ALA A 133 -7.03 8.14 5.92
C ALA A 133 -5.51 8.39 5.78
N ILE A 134 -5.06 9.64 5.97
CA ILE A 134 -3.64 9.97 5.99
C ILE A 134 -2.94 9.27 7.17
N GLY A 135 -3.56 9.30 8.34
CA GLY A 135 -2.98 8.77 9.56
C GLY A 135 -2.76 7.27 9.56
N THR A 136 -3.68 6.50 8.98
CA THR A 136 -3.52 5.05 8.83
C THR A 136 -2.37 4.69 7.87
N SER A 137 -2.02 5.59 6.95
CA SER A 137 -0.88 5.42 6.03
C SER A 137 0.43 6.03 6.54
N LEU A 138 0.46 6.62 7.74
CA LEU A 138 1.70 7.17 8.32
C LEU A 138 2.81 6.13 8.51
N PRO A 139 2.53 4.90 9.00
CA PRO A 139 3.55 3.87 9.12
C PRO A 139 4.22 3.54 7.78
N GLU A 140 3.44 3.39 6.71
CA GLU A 140 3.92 3.13 5.36
C GLU A 140 4.73 4.31 4.81
N LEU A 141 4.25 5.53 5.05
CA LEU A 141 4.93 6.75 4.61
C LEU A 141 6.30 6.88 5.27
N VAL A 142 6.37 6.74 6.60
CA VAL A 142 7.62 6.81 7.38
C VAL A 142 8.59 5.72 6.92
N THR A 143 8.14 4.49 6.79
CA THR A 143 8.96 3.37 6.33
C THR A 143 9.52 3.61 4.94
N SER A 144 8.67 4.08 4.00
CA SER A 144 9.09 4.36 2.62
C SER A 144 10.04 5.54 2.52
N ILE A 145 9.84 6.62 3.30
CA ILE A 145 10.77 7.76 3.34
C ILE A 145 12.12 7.32 3.89
N VAL A 146 12.16 6.57 5.00
CA VAL A 146 13.40 6.08 5.59
C VAL A 146 14.15 5.16 4.63
N ALA A 147 13.46 4.24 3.97
CA ALA A 147 14.05 3.37 2.97
C ALA A 147 14.62 4.18 1.80
N ALA A 148 13.86 5.13 1.25
CA ALA A 148 14.29 5.98 0.14
C ALA A 148 15.52 6.84 0.51
N THR A 149 15.58 7.40 1.73
CA THR A 149 16.73 8.20 2.20
C THR A 149 17.99 7.36 2.39
N LYS A 150 17.85 6.05 2.60
CA LYS A 150 18.95 5.09 2.68
C LYS A 150 19.35 4.52 1.30
N GLY A 151 18.71 4.96 0.22
CA GLY A 151 18.95 4.41 -1.12
C GLY A 151 18.23 3.08 -1.40
N GLU A 152 17.46 2.56 -0.45
CA GLU A 152 16.72 1.29 -0.54
C GLU A 152 15.38 1.47 -1.30
N SER A 153 15.47 1.92 -2.54
CA SER A 153 14.28 2.23 -3.37
C SER A 153 13.34 1.03 -3.56
N ASP A 154 13.89 -0.19 -3.55
CA ASP A 154 13.10 -1.42 -3.68
C ASP A 154 12.21 -1.65 -2.46
N ILE A 155 12.73 -1.37 -1.27
CA ILE A 155 11.96 -1.46 -0.02
C ILE A 155 10.86 -0.40 -0.02
N ALA A 156 11.19 0.86 -0.42
CA ALA A 156 10.22 1.94 -0.45
C ALA A 156 9.05 1.65 -1.38
N ILE A 157 9.31 1.24 -2.62
CA ILE A 157 8.27 0.96 -3.62
C ILE A 157 7.55 -0.36 -3.30
N GLY A 158 8.27 -1.38 -2.87
CA GLY A 158 7.68 -2.65 -2.45
C GLY A 158 6.71 -2.48 -1.27
N ASN A 159 7.02 -1.60 -0.32
CA ASN A 159 6.12 -1.26 0.78
C ASN A 159 4.82 -0.60 0.29
N VAL A 160 4.90 0.38 -0.63
CA VAL A 160 3.72 1.06 -1.20
C VAL A 160 2.84 0.09 -2.00
N VAL A 161 3.45 -0.71 -2.87
CA VAL A 161 2.71 -1.67 -3.70
C VAL A 161 2.14 -2.80 -2.86
N GLY A 162 2.93 -3.31 -1.91
CA GLY A 162 2.52 -4.39 -1.00
C GLY A 162 1.39 -3.99 -0.09
N SER A 163 1.39 -2.76 0.45
CA SER A 163 0.30 -2.26 1.30
C SER A 163 -1.00 -2.08 0.50
N ASN A 164 -0.94 -1.61 -0.76
CA ASN A 164 -2.13 -1.56 -1.62
C ASN A 164 -2.74 -2.96 -1.84
N ILE A 165 -1.90 -3.95 -2.18
CA ILE A 165 -2.36 -5.33 -2.35
C ILE A 165 -2.98 -5.86 -1.07
N PHE A 166 -2.32 -5.66 0.07
CA PHE A 166 -2.80 -6.11 1.37
C PHE A 166 -4.14 -5.46 1.75
N ASN A 167 -4.25 -4.14 1.56
CA ASN A 167 -5.47 -3.40 1.89
C ASN A 167 -6.66 -3.84 1.02
N ILE A 168 -6.46 -4.08 -0.27
CA ILE A 168 -7.53 -4.51 -1.18
C ILE A 168 -7.88 -5.98 -0.96
N LEU A 169 -6.87 -6.86 -1.04
CA LEU A 169 -7.11 -8.30 -1.11
C LEU A 169 -7.30 -8.97 0.26
N PHE A 170 -6.86 -8.32 1.35
CA PHE A 170 -7.01 -8.88 2.69
C PHE A 170 -7.91 -8.02 3.56
N VAL A 171 -7.58 -6.75 3.82
CA VAL A 171 -8.33 -5.93 4.78
C VAL A 171 -9.75 -5.67 4.30
N LEU A 172 -9.91 -5.14 3.08
CA LEU A 172 -11.24 -4.87 2.51
C LEU A 172 -12.01 -6.16 2.26
N ALA A 173 -11.36 -7.18 1.71
CA ALA A 173 -11.98 -8.46 1.45
C ALA A 173 -12.45 -9.16 2.74
N LEU A 174 -11.64 -9.17 3.81
CA LEU A 174 -12.05 -9.73 5.08
C LEU A 174 -13.23 -8.96 5.70
N SER A 175 -13.21 -7.63 5.58
CA SER A 175 -14.32 -6.78 6.01
C SER A 175 -15.61 -7.11 5.26
N ALA A 176 -15.54 -7.26 3.93
CA ALA A 176 -16.68 -7.62 3.09
C ALA A 176 -17.17 -9.06 3.32
N ALA A 177 -16.29 -9.99 3.66
CA ALA A 177 -16.66 -11.36 4.04
C ALA A 177 -17.48 -11.40 5.35
N ILE A 178 -17.21 -10.51 6.29
CA ILE A 178 -17.97 -10.35 7.53
C ILE A 178 -19.27 -9.61 7.23
N HIS A 179 -19.19 -8.45 6.61
CA HIS A 179 -20.34 -7.62 6.26
C HIS A 179 -20.17 -7.08 4.83
N PRO A 180 -21.06 -7.39 3.88
CA PRO A 180 -21.00 -6.88 2.51
C PRO A 180 -20.90 -5.35 2.49
N ILE A 181 -20.10 -4.82 1.57
CA ILE A 181 -19.78 -3.38 1.49
C ILE A 181 -20.45 -2.81 0.23
N SER A 182 -21.28 -1.79 0.40
CA SER A 182 -21.90 -1.07 -0.72
C SER A 182 -20.92 -0.06 -1.30
N PHE A 183 -20.88 0.01 -2.64
CA PHE A 183 -20.15 1.03 -3.37
C PHE A 183 -21.13 2.10 -3.87
N ASP A 184 -20.93 3.33 -3.44
CA ASP A 184 -21.57 4.47 -4.07
C ASP A 184 -20.79 4.91 -5.32
N LEU A 185 -21.36 5.84 -6.08
CA LEU A 185 -20.72 6.36 -7.29
C LEU A 185 -19.36 7.00 -6.98
N ASN A 186 -19.22 7.64 -5.83
CA ASN A 186 -17.97 8.26 -5.42
C ASN A 186 -16.86 7.23 -5.20
N ALA A 187 -17.16 6.13 -4.52
CA ALA A 187 -16.21 5.04 -4.32
C ALA A 187 -15.74 4.43 -5.66
N LEU A 188 -16.64 4.28 -6.64
CA LEU A 188 -16.27 3.80 -7.98
C LEU A 188 -15.37 4.78 -8.72
N ILE A 189 -15.64 6.09 -8.62
CA ILE A 189 -14.78 7.14 -9.18
C ILE A 189 -13.40 7.11 -8.52
N ASP A 190 -13.35 6.97 -7.20
CA ASP A 190 -12.10 6.89 -6.44
C ASP A 190 -11.25 5.67 -6.84
N LEU A 191 -11.88 4.52 -7.07
CA LEU A 191 -11.21 3.33 -7.62
C LEU A 191 -10.66 3.58 -9.03
N GLY A 192 -11.43 4.28 -9.88
CA GLY A 192 -10.97 4.68 -11.22
C GLY A 192 -9.75 5.60 -11.16
N ILE A 193 -9.75 6.59 -10.26
CA ILE A 193 -8.61 7.49 -10.04
C ILE A 193 -7.41 6.70 -9.52
N LEU A 194 -7.61 5.78 -8.57
CA LEU A 194 -6.54 4.92 -8.04
C LEU A 194 -5.90 4.08 -9.14
N ILE A 195 -6.68 3.50 -10.06
CA ILE A 195 -6.18 2.75 -11.22
C ILE A 195 -5.34 3.66 -12.11
N ALA A 196 -5.85 4.85 -12.44
CA ALA A 196 -5.16 5.81 -13.32
C ALA A 196 -3.82 6.25 -12.72
N VAL A 197 -3.78 6.59 -11.43
CA VAL A 197 -2.55 6.98 -10.73
C VAL A 197 -1.58 5.80 -10.60
N SER A 198 -2.09 4.59 -10.35
CA SER A 198 -1.27 3.37 -10.29
C SER A 198 -0.64 3.06 -11.65
N LEU A 199 -1.39 3.16 -12.74
CA LEU A 199 -0.87 2.99 -14.11
C LEU A 199 0.19 4.05 -14.44
N LEU A 200 -0.05 5.31 -14.12
CA LEU A 200 0.92 6.39 -14.32
C LEU A 200 2.20 6.13 -13.55
N THR A 201 2.08 5.74 -12.27
CA THR A 201 3.23 5.40 -11.43
C THR A 201 4.01 4.21 -12.00
N TYR A 202 3.31 3.20 -12.51
CA TYR A 202 3.89 2.04 -13.16
C TYR A 202 4.67 2.41 -14.42
N VAL A 203 4.10 3.27 -15.26
CA VAL A 203 4.78 3.80 -16.46
C VAL A 203 6.07 4.54 -16.09
N PHE A 204 6.03 5.42 -15.08
CA PHE A 204 7.23 6.11 -14.59
C PHE A 204 8.28 5.12 -14.08
N ALA A 205 7.84 4.13 -13.29
CA ALA A 205 8.72 3.13 -12.71
C ALA A 205 9.42 2.26 -13.75
N ILE A 206 8.73 1.87 -14.84
CA ILE A 206 9.32 1.08 -15.95
C ILE A 206 10.28 1.93 -16.78
N ALA A 207 9.92 3.17 -17.11
CA ALA A 207 10.68 4.00 -18.05
C ALA A 207 12.13 4.21 -17.61
N LYS A 208 12.38 4.31 -16.30
CA LYS A 208 13.72 4.60 -15.75
C LYS A 208 14.17 3.65 -14.65
N LYS A 209 13.48 2.51 -14.49
CA LYS A 209 13.71 1.55 -13.39
C LYS A 209 13.65 2.20 -12.00
N GLY A 210 12.78 3.21 -11.84
CA GLY A 210 12.58 3.95 -10.61
C GLY A 210 11.81 5.24 -10.86
N VAL A 211 11.39 5.92 -9.81
CA VAL A 211 10.66 7.21 -9.86
C VAL A 211 11.65 8.32 -9.54
N ASN A 212 11.80 9.29 -10.43
CA ASN A 212 12.66 10.45 -10.21
C ASN A 212 11.94 11.57 -9.44
N ARG A 213 12.68 12.63 -9.05
CA ARG A 213 12.13 13.74 -8.25
C ARG A 213 11.01 14.51 -8.96
N VAL A 214 11.07 14.65 -10.29
CA VAL A 214 10.05 15.36 -11.08
C VAL A 214 8.78 14.50 -11.15
N GLU A 215 8.91 13.21 -11.45
CA GLU A 215 7.81 12.24 -11.47
C GLU A 215 7.16 12.12 -10.09
N GLY A 216 7.97 12.06 -9.02
CA GLY A 216 7.47 12.12 -7.64
C GLY A 216 6.72 13.42 -7.34
N GLY A 217 7.22 14.56 -7.80
CA GLY A 217 6.53 15.86 -7.68
C GLY A 217 5.17 15.86 -8.37
N ILE A 218 5.07 15.26 -9.57
CA ILE A 218 3.79 15.10 -10.28
C ILE A 218 2.83 14.25 -9.47
N LEU A 219 3.26 13.10 -8.94
CA LEU A 219 2.41 12.21 -8.14
C LEU A 219 1.91 12.90 -6.85
N VAL A 220 2.77 13.66 -6.16
CA VAL A 220 2.37 14.45 -4.98
C VAL A 220 1.35 15.53 -5.36
N SER A 221 1.54 16.21 -6.50
CA SER A 221 0.59 17.22 -6.98
C SER A 221 -0.77 16.62 -7.33
N LEU A 222 -0.79 15.41 -7.93
CA LEU A 222 -2.03 14.67 -8.20
C LEU A 222 -2.72 14.27 -6.89
N TYR A 223 -1.97 13.83 -5.88
CA TYR A 223 -2.52 13.51 -4.57
C TYR A 223 -3.15 14.73 -3.90
N ILE A 224 -2.47 15.88 -3.92
CA ILE A 224 -3.03 17.15 -3.38
C ILE A 224 -4.31 17.52 -4.12
N GLY A 225 -4.30 17.45 -5.45
CA GLY A 225 -5.50 17.71 -6.27
C GLY A 225 -6.65 16.77 -5.93
N TYR A 226 -6.37 15.49 -5.73
CA TYR A 226 -7.36 14.50 -5.31
C TYR A 226 -7.91 14.80 -3.91
N MET A 227 -7.06 15.19 -2.94
CA MET A 227 -7.52 15.61 -1.61
C MET A 227 -8.43 16.82 -1.66
N VAL A 228 -8.10 17.84 -2.49
CA VAL A 228 -8.97 19.00 -2.73
C VAL A 228 -10.31 18.56 -3.33
N TYR A 229 -10.29 17.65 -4.31
CA TYR A 229 -11.51 17.09 -4.90
C TYR A 229 -12.40 16.41 -3.87
N ILE A 230 -11.83 15.57 -2.96
CA ILE A 230 -12.59 14.90 -1.89
C ILE A 230 -13.22 15.92 -0.93
N ILE A 231 -12.49 17.00 -0.58
CA ILE A 231 -12.97 18.00 0.37
C ILE A 231 -14.13 18.83 -0.24
N LEU A 232 -14.11 19.04 -1.55
CA LEU A 232 -15.09 19.91 -2.25
C LEU A 232 -16.33 19.15 -2.74
N ARG A 233 -16.32 17.82 -2.80
CA ARG A 233 -17.48 17.00 -3.17
C ARG A 233 -18.37 16.70 -1.98
#